data_ddaf6a84cf5f6bca7fba46528222f7c5
#
_entry.id   ddaf6a84cf5f6bca7fba46528222f7c5
#
_cell.length_a   1.000
_cell.length_b   1.000
_cell.length_c   1.000
_cell.angle_alpha   90.00
_cell.angle_beta   90.00
_cell.angle_gamma   90.00
#
_symmetry.space_group_name_H-M   'P 1'
#
loop_
_entity.id
_entity.type
_entity.pdbx_description
1 polymer ?
#
loop_
_entity_poly.entity_id
_entity_poly.type
_entity_poly.pdbx_seq_one_letter_code
_entity_poly.pdbx_strand_id
1 'polypeptide(L)'
;MHARVSILEGDPDQIDHGLRYFREEVQQNLEAQPGFKGAVSLHDVQNRHNGRTISITFWESEDHMHDNGGDHSRVLSKVAQTEGRELVGVEWYDVGVFELNA
;
A
#
# COMPACT_ATOMS: atom_id res chain seq x y z
N MET A 1 16.74 2.43 -3.80
CA MET A 1 15.43 2.04 -3.20
C MET A 1 14.32 2.46 -4.15
N HIS A 2 13.36 1.61 -4.35
CA HIS A 2 12.23 1.81 -5.25
C HIS A 2 10.92 1.77 -4.47
N ALA A 3 9.94 2.52 -4.92
CA ALA A 3 8.64 2.61 -4.27
C ALA A 3 7.52 2.19 -5.22
N ARG A 4 6.61 1.36 -4.72
CA ARG A 4 5.37 0.99 -5.40
C ARG A 4 4.21 1.66 -4.68
N VAL A 5 3.42 2.41 -5.43
CA VAL A 5 2.28 3.16 -4.91
C VAL A 5 1.00 2.49 -5.40
N SER A 6 0.17 2.04 -4.48
CA SER A 6 -1.13 1.43 -4.78
C SER A 6 -2.23 2.35 -4.29
N ILE A 7 -3.13 2.73 -5.18
CA ILE A 7 -4.20 3.70 -4.89
C ILE A 7 -5.52 2.94 -4.82
N LEU A 8 -6.17 3.02 -3.66
CA LEU A 8 -7.45 2.37 -3.41
C LEU A 8 -8.52 3.42 -3.17
N GLU A 9 -9.73 3.17 -3.68
CA GLU A 9 -10.89 4.05 -3.49
C GLU A 9 -12.12 3.21 -3.20
N GLY A 10 -13.11 3.82 -2.55
CA GLY A 10 -14.36 3.19 -2.20
C GLY A 10 -14.81 3.62 -0.82
N ASP A 11 -15.74 2.88 -0.23
CA ASP A 11 -16.43 3.21 1.00
C ASP A 11 -15.48 3.76 2.09
N PRO A 12 -15.55 5.06 2.43
CA PRO A 12 -14.68 5.65 3.45
C PRO A 12 -14.90 5.07 4.85
N ASP A 13 -16.06 4.47 5.12
CA ASP A 13 -16.33 3.86 6.41
C ASP A 13 -15.54 2.58 6.64
N GLN A 14 -14.94 2.01 5.59
CA GLN A 14 -14.14 0.80 5.67
C GLN A 14 -12.64 1.07 5.83
N ILE A 15 -12.20 2.34 5.83
CA ILE A 15 -10.78 2.68 5.91
C ILE A 15 -10.17 2.16 7.21
N ASP A 16 -10.81 2.42 8.35
CA ASP A 16 -10.27 1.99 9.64
C ASP A 16 -10.18 0.46 9.74
N HIS A 17 -11.17 -0.24 9.21
CA HIS A 17 -11.16 -1.71 9.15
C HIS A 17 -9.99 -2.20 8.29
N GLY A 18 -9.79 -1.60 7.12
CA GLY A 18 -8.69 -1.94 6.22
C GLY A 18 -7.31 -1.71 6.84
N LEU A 19 -7.15 -0.58 7.54
CA LEU A 19 -5.88 -0.27 8.23
C LEU A 19 -5.60 -1.27 9.36
N ARG A 20 -6.63 -1.67 10.11
CA ARG A 20 -6.50 -2.68 11.15
C ARG A 20 -6.11 -4.02 10.56
N TYR A 21 -6.79 -4.44 9.50
CA TYR A 21 -6.49 -5.69 8.81
C TYR A 21 -5.05 -5.70 8.29
N PHE A 22 -4.60 -4.60 7.68
CA PHE A 22 -3.23 -4.45 7.22
C PHE A 22 -2.24 -4.67 8.37
N ARG A 23 -2.46 -3.99 9.48
CA ARG A 23 -1.57 -4.02 10.63
C ARG A 23 -1.49 -5.42 11.27
N GLU A 24 -2.64 -6.09 11.37
CA GLU A 24 -2.74 -7.37 12.07
C GLU A 24 -2.38 -8.57 11.20
N GLU A 25 -2.72 -8.53 9.91
CA GLU A 25 -2.66 -9.71 9.04
C GLU A 25 -1.68 -9.58 7.88
N VAL A 26 -1.52 -8.38 7.31
CA VAL A 26 -0.75 -8.17 6.08
C VAL A 26 0.69 -7.78 6.36
N GLN A 27 0.91 -6.93 7.36
CA GLN A 27 2.23 -6.35 7.63
C GLN A 27 3.30 -7.41 7.89
N GLN A 28 2.99 -8.44 8.66
CA GLN A 28 3.95 -9.50 8.98
C GLN A 28 4.38 -10.26 7.72
N ASN A 29 3.45 -10.57 6.84
CA ASN A 29 3.77 -11.23 5.58
C ASN A 29 4.60 -10.34 4.67
N LEU A 30 4.31 -9.04 4.65
CA LEU A 30 5.04 -8.06 3.87
C LEU A 30 6.50 -7.95 4.35
N GLU A 31 6.70 -7.88 5.67
CA GLU A 31 8.03 -7.81 6.27
C GLU A 31 8.91 -9.03 5.95
N ALA A 32 8.29 -10.18 5.70
CA ALA A 32 8.98 -11.42 5.36
C ALA A 32 9.40 -11.47 3.87
N GLN A 33 8.92 -10.56 3.04
CA GLN A 33 9.22 -10.58 1.61
C GLN A 33 10.65 -10.12 1.31
N PRO A 34 11.38 -10.83 0.42
CA PRO A 34 12.73 -10.39 0.01
C PRO A 34 12.72 -8.97 -0.55
N GLY A 35 13.68 -8.18 -0.12
CA GLY A 35 13.85 -6.81 -0.60
C GLY A 35 12.93 -5.77 0.00
N PHE A 36 12.03 -6.16 0.90
CA PHE A 36 11.13 -5.20 1.57
C PHE A 36 11.92 -4.27 2.49
N LYS A 37 11.67 -2.96 2.39
CA LYS A 37 12.37 -1.93 3.18
C LYS A 37 11.44 -1.11 4.06
N GLY A 38 10.16 -1.10 3.81
CA GLY A 38 9.22 -0.33 4.61
C GLY A 38 7.90 -0.10 3.91
N ALA A 39 6.95 0.43 4.65
CA ALA A 39 5.63 0.74 4.13
C ALA A 39 5.05 1.98 4.79
N VAL A 40 4.25 2.71 4.04
CA VAL A 40 3.47 3.84 4.53
C VAL A 40 2.05 3.70 3.98
N SER A 41 1.07 3.93 4.83
CA SER A 41 -0.33 3.99 4.41
C SER A 41 -0.87 5.39 4.70
N LEU A 42 -1.45 6.02 3.69
CA LEU A 42 -2.03 7.35 3.77
C LEU A 42 -3.51 7.26 3.44
N HIS A 43 -4.33 8.07 4.12
CA HIS A 43 -5.74 8.17 3.76
C HIS A 43 -6.17 9.63 3.67
N ASP A 44 -7.11 9.91 2.78
CA ASP A 44 -7.59 11.26 2.53
C ASP A 44 -8.54 11.72 3.63
N VAL A 45 -8.04 12.55 4.55
CA VAL A 45 -8.82 13.04 5.71
C VAL A 45 -9.93 14.01 5.30
N GLN A 46 -9.83 14.62 4.12
CA GLN A 46 -10.84 15.57 3.63
C GLN A 46 -11.92 14.88 2.79
N ASN A 47 -11.75 13.60 2.56
CA ASN A 47 -12.67 12.76 1.76
C ASN A 47 -12.99 13.36 0.38
N ARG A 48 -11.97 13.94 -0.28
CA ARG A 48 -12.12 14.55 -1.60
C ARG A 48 -12.03 13.55 -2.75
N HIS A 49 -11.59 12.32 -2.46
CA HIS A 49 -11.27 11.30 -3.47
C HIS A 49 -11.96 9.97 -3.14
N ASN A 50 -13.25 9.99 -2.81
CA ASN A 50 -14.04 8.78 -2.61
C ASN A 50 -13.37 7.75 -1.68
N GLY A 51 -12.98 8.17 -0.49
CA GLY A 51 -12.35 7.28 0.48
C GLY A 51 -10.98 6.78 0.04
N ARG A 52 -10.18 7.61 -0.60
CA ARG A 52 -8.86 7.21 -1.12
C ARG A 52 -7.91 6.84 0.01
N THR A 53 -7.26 5.69 -0.16
CA THR A 53 -6.10 5.27 0.61
C THR A 53 -4.95 5.04 -0.35
N ILE A 54 -3.75 5.48 0.03
CA ILE A 54 -2.54 5.27 -0.75
C ILE A 54 -1.63 4.38 0.08
N SER A 55 -1.27 3.21 -0.46
CA SER A 55 -0.32 2.31 0.16
C SER A 55 1.00 2.39 -0.60
N ILE A 56 2.06 2.77 0.11
CA ILE A 56 3.41 2.88 -0.47
C ILE A 56 4.27 1.81 0.16
N THR A 57 4.87 0.95 -0.68
CA THR A 57 5.84 -0.05 -0.23
C THR A 57 7.20 0.28 -0.84
N PHE A 58 8.24 0.14 -0.01
CA PHE A 58 9.62 0.44 -0.39
C PHE A 58 10.40 -0.85 -0.56
N TRP A 59 11.21 -0.92 -1.62
CA TRP A 59 11.90 -2.14 -2.04
C TRP A 59 13.36 -1.86 -2.37
N GLU A 60 14.21 -2.84 -2.11
CA GLU A 60 15.64 -2.74 -2.34
C GLU A 60 15.98 -2.58 -3.83
N SER A 61 15.23 -3.25 -4.70
CA SER A 61 15.46 -3.23 -6.15
C SER A 61 14.17 -3.09 -6.92
N GLU A 62 14.31 -2.74 -8.19
CA GLU A 62 13.17 -2.66 -9.13
C GLU A 62 12.50 -4.02 -9.29
N ASP A 63 13.28 -5.10 -9.37
CA ASP A 63 12.74 -6.46 -9.50
C ASP A 63 11.89 -6.83 -8.29
N HIS A 64 12.36 -6.56 -7.07
CA HIS A 64 11.58 -6.81 -5.87
C HIS A 64 10.30 -5.97 -5.84
N MET A 65 10.38 -4.72 -6.31
CA MET A 65 9.21 -3.84 -6.39
C MET A 65 8.14 -4.40 -7.33
N HIS A 66 8.54 -4.94 -8.49
CA HIS A 66 7.60 -5.52 -9.45
C HIS A 66 7.07 -6.87 -8.98
N ASP A 67 7.93 -7.76 -8.52
CA ASP A 67 7.54 -9.13 -8.16
C ASP A 67 6.83 -9.16 -6.81
N ASN A 68 7.54 -8.83 -5.74
CA ASN A 68 6.98 -8.93 -4.39
C ASN A 68 6.02 -7.80 -4.08
N GLY A 69 6.30 -6.60 -4.55
CA GLY A 69 5.38 -5.47 -4.47
C GLY A 69 4.10 -5.72 -5.27
N GLY A 70 4.21 -6.38 -6.42
CA GLY A 70 3.06 -6.79 -7.23
C GLY A 70 2.18 -7.79 -6.51
N ASP A 71 2.78 -8.76 -5.82
CA ASP A 71 2.06 -9.72 -4.99
C ASP A 71 1.29 -9.01 -3.87
N HIS A 72 1.92 -8.05 -3.22
CA HIS A 72 1.28 -7.23 -2.20
C HIS A 72 0.08 -6.44 -2.76
N SER A 73 0.23 -5.84 -3.95
CA SER A 73 -0.88 -5.12 -4.60
C SER A 73 -2.07 -6.04 -4.88
N ARG A 74 -1.82 -7.29 -5.27
CA ARG A 74 -2.89 -8.27 -5.48
C ARG A 74 -3.63 -8.60 -4.18
N VAL A 75 -2.90 -8.73 -3.08
CA VAL A 75 -3.51 -8.94 -1.75
C VAL A 75 -4.38 -7.75 -1.37
N LEU A 76 -3.87 -6.53 -1.54
CA LEU A 76 -4.63 -5.30 -1.26
C LEU A 76 -5.91 -5.24 -2.09
N SER A 77 -5.84 -5.59 -3.38
CA SER A 77 -7.00 -5.58 -4.26
C SER A 77 -8.08 -6.53 -3.79
N LYS A 78 -7.70 -7.76 -3.39
CA LYS A 78 -8.66 -8.75 -2.89
C LYS A 78 -9.33 -8.30 -1.60
N VAL A 79 -8.55 -7.77 -0.66
CA VAL A 79 -9.10 -7.28 0.61
C VAL A 79 -10.04 -6.11 0.36
N ALA A 80 -9.66 -5.17 -0.49
CA ALA A 80 -10.48 -4.01 -0.80
C ALA A 80 -11.83 -4.40 -1.39
N GLN A 81 -11.86 -5.40 -2.29
CA GLN A 81 -13.10 -5.87 -2.91
C GLN A 81 -14.10 -6.38 -1.89
N THR A 82 -13.64 -7.05 -0.82
CA THR A 82 -14.53 -7.53 0.24
C THR A 82 -15.13 -6.39 1.07
N GLU A 83 -14.57 -5.19 0.97
CA GLU A 83 -14.95 -4.01 1.73
C GLU A 83 -15.67 -2.95 0.88
N GLY A 84 -16.06 -3.29 -0.35
CA GLY A 84 -16.69 -2.33 -1.26
C GLY A 84 -15.71 -1.27 -1.78
N ARG A 85 -14.42 -1.60 -1.83
CA ARG A 85 -13.35 -0.73 -2.31
C ARG A 85 -12.60 -1.41 -3.45
N GLU A 86 -11.82 -0.66 -4.19
CA GLU A 86 -11.07 -1.21 -5.34
C GLU A 86 -9.70 -0.56 -5.48
N LEU A 87 -8.78 -1.31 -6.06
CA LEU A 87 -7.47 -0.80 -6.48
C LEU A 87 -7.66 -0.09 -7.83
N VAL A 88 -7.51 1.24 -7.83
CA VAL A 88 -7.79 2.07 -9.02
C VAL A 88 -6.53 2.50 -9.75
N GLY A 89 -5.36 2.31 -9.16
CA GLY A 89 -4.11 2.69 -9.82
C GLY A 89 -2.90 2.15 -9.10
N VAL A 90 -1.83 1.94 -9.88
CA VAL A 90 -0.52 1.56 -9.37
C VAL A 90 0.52 2.41 -10.08
N GLU A 91 1.47 2.94 -9.32
CA GLU A 91 2.56 3.76 -9.84
C GLU A 91 3.89 3.25 -9.28
N TRP A 92 4.96 3.46 -10.03
CA TRP A 92 6.30 2.99 -9.68
C TRP A 92 7.26 4.17 -9.68
N TYR A 93 8.13 4.25 -8.67
CA TYR A 93 9.06 5.35 -8.53
C TYR A 93 10.42 4.85 -8.06
N ASP A 94 11.46 5.55 -8.51
CA ASP A 94 12.76 5.48 -7.86
C ASP A 94 12.78 6.52 -6.74
N VAL A 95 13.24 6.12 -5.55
CA VAL A 95 13.23 7.03 -4.40
C VAL A 95 14.46 7.93 -4.45
N GLY A 96 14.25 9.21 -4.72
CA GLY A 96 15.33 10.19 -4.78
C GLY A 96 15.85 10.57 -3.41
N VAL A 97 14.93 10.79 -2.45
CA VAL A 97 15.28 11.13 -1.07
C VAL A 97 14.36 10.37 -0.14
N PHE A 98 14.94 9.71 0.86
CA PHE A 98 14.20 9.09 1.94
C PHE A 98 14.81 9.54 3.26
N GLU A 99 14.09 10.34 4.02
CA GLU A 99 14.54 10.89 5.27
C GLU A 99 13.41 10.87 6.29
N LEU A 100 13.63 10.26 7.43
CA LEU A 100 12.69 10.26 8.55
C LEU A 100 13.31 11.04 9.70
N ASN A 101 12.55 12.01 10.18
CA ASN A 101 12.93 12.83 11.31
C ASN A 101 11.99 12.49 12.47
N ALA A 102 12.48 11.72 13.40
CA ALA A 102 11.69 11.25 14.55
C ALA A 102 11.80 12.19 15.75
#